data_a23c009b7fdd5c72157d244f0bdd4d21
#
_entry.id   a23c009b7fdd5c72157d244f0bdd4d21
#
_cell.length_a   1.000
_cell.length_b   1.000
_cell.length_c   1.000
_cell.angle_alpha   90.00
_cell.angle_beta   90.00
_cell.angle_gamma   90.00
#
_symmetry.space_group_name_H-M   'P 1'
#
loop_
_entity.id
_entity.type
_entity.pdbx_description
1 polymer ?
#
loop_
_entity_poly.entity_id
_entity_poly.type
_entity_poly.pdbx_seq_one_letter_code
_entity_poly.pdbx_strand_id
1 'polypeptide(L)'
;MGDFAYSPDDISGATVLSGDDVTANYTMPFSLIIDGVSYNTITISTNGWISFGNPGSSYYNNTSLPSASFSAPTIFPYWDDLITNGNNIRYFTTGTAPNRAVVIDFECRTYSSNYNVRFQVTIHEGSGLINVQYRDEMNHSANGQSATIGFQLAGGGSAKAYPIIYNGKILDDNRDNSMGWSIAPVR
;
A
#
# COMPACT_ATOMS: atom_id res chain seq x y z
N MET A 1 -19.92 -10.41 -4.31
CA MET A 1 -18.80 -9.83 -3.54
C MET A 1 -18.21 -10.99 -2.77
N GLY A 2 -17.05 -11.48 -3.17
CA GLY A 2 -16.37 -12.55 -2.44
C GLY A 2 -15.53 -11.93 -1.35
N ASP A 3 -15.79 -12.31 -0.12
CA ASP A 3 -14.91 -12.02 1.00
C ASP A 3 -13.57 -12.71 0.73
N PHE A 4 -12.55 -11.92 0.40
CA PHE A 4 -11.19 -12.42 0.37
C PHE A 4 -10.69 -12.44 1.82
N ALA A 5 -11.03 -13.51 2.52
CA ALA A 5 -10.45 -13.79 3.82
C ALA A 5 -8.96 -14.12 3.59
N TYR A 6 -8.08 -13.22 3.99
CA TYR A 6 -6.67 -13.53 4.12
C TYR A 6 -6.49 -14.58 5.23
N SER A 7 -5.86 -15.70 4.88
CA SER A 7 -5.39 -16.66 5.87
C SER A 7 -3.92 -16.36 6.18
N PRO A 8 -3.57 -16.02 7.43
CA PRO A 8 -2.18 -15.80 7.82
C PRO A 8 -1.28 -17.02 7.62
N ASP A 9 -1.86 -18.21 7.43
CA ASP A 9 -1.14 -19.48 7.35
C ASP A 9 -0.49 -19.75 5.98
N ASP A 10 -0.75 -18.92 4.97
CA ASP A 10 -0.24 -19.12 3.61
C ASP A 10 0.96 -18.20 3.25
N ILE A 11 1.69 -17.72 4.25
CA ILE A 11 2.85 -16.84 4.09
C ILE A 11 4.15 -17.63 3.82
N SER A 12 4.09 -18.96 3.73
CA SER A 12 5.25 -19.79 3.43
C SER A 12 5.80 -19.47 2.04
N GLY A 13 6.97 -18.85 1.98
CA GLY A 13 7.61 -18.43 0.72
C GLY A 13 7.47 -16.94 0.39
N ALA A 14 6.85 -16.15 1.24
CA ALA A 14 6.80 -14.70 1.07
C ALA A 14 8.20 -14.08 1.16
N THR A 15 8.47 -13.12 0.28
CA THR A 15 9.66 -12.26 0.41
C THR A 15 9.42 -11.26 1.53
N VAL A 16 10.47 -10.95 2.28
CA VAL A 16 10.41 -10.07 3.45
C VAL A 16 11.18 -8.78 3.19
N LEU A 17 10.55 -7.65 3.50
CA LEU A 17 11.20 -6.35 3.60
C LEU A 17 11.13 -5.89 5.05
N SER A 18 12.28 -5.54 5.61
CA SER A 18 12.38 -5.01 6.98
C SER A 18 13.43 -3.91 7.06
N GLY A 19 13.24 -2.99 8.00
CA GLY A 19 14.15 -1.88 8.25
C GLY A 19 13.40 -0.58 8.49
N ASP A 20 14.16 0.50 8.39
CA ASP A 20 13.76 1.88 8.50
C ASP A 20 14.20 2.57 7.21
N ASP A 21 13.31 3.35 6.59
CA ASP A 21 13.58 4.07 5.34
C ASP A 21 14.13 3.20 4.19
N VAL A 22 13.63 1.96 4.04
CA VAL A 22 14.07 1.04 2.99
C VAL A 22 12.97 0.75 1.98
N THR A 23 13.41 0.37 0.77
CA THR A 23 12.53 -0.03 -0.33
C THR A 23 12.96 -1.36 -0.93
N ALA A 24 12.01 -2.07 -1.52
CA ALA A 24 12.25 -3.26 -2.34
C ALA A 24 11.50 -3.18 -3.66
N ASN A 25 12.14 -3.65 -4.72
CA ASN A 25 11.48 -3.82 -6.02
C ASN A 25 10.92 -5.24 -6.12
N TYR A 26 9.71 -5.36 -6.65
CA TYR A 26 9.08 -6.63 -6.93
C TYR A 26 8.55 -6.66 -8.35
N THR A 27 8.99 -7.66 -9.13
CA THR A 27 8.47 -7.91 -10.47
C THR A 27 7.26 -8.83 -10.37
N MET A 28 6.09 -8.27 -10.65
CA MET A 28 4.84 -9.01 -10.70
C MET A 28 4.84 -9.99 -11.90
N PRO A 29 4.28 -11.19 -11.79
CA PRO A 29 4.21 -12.12 -12.91
C PRO A 29 3.15 -11.75 -13.96
N PHE A 30 2.55 -10.58 -13.84
CA PHE A 30 1.58 -9.99 -14.77
C PHE A 30 1.78 -8.48 -14.85
N SER A 31 1.15 -7.86 -15.82
CA SER A 31 1.18 -6.41 -15.99
C SER A 31 -0.16 -5.78 -15.66
N LEU A 32 -0.11 -4.57 -15.10
CA LEU A 32 -1.25 -3.68 -14.97
C LEU A 32 -1.16 -2.55 -15.99
N ILE A 33 -2.29 -2.14 -16.53
CA ILE A 33 -2.38 -0.93 -17.35
C ILE A 33 -2.95 0.18 -16.45
N ILE A 34 -2.19 1.24 -16.28
CA ILE A 34 -2.59 2.41 -15.51
C ILE A 34 -2.37 3.64 -16.41
N ASP A 35 -3.45 4.38 -16.70
CA ASP A 35 -3.42 5.56 -17.59
C ASP A 35 -2.74 5.26 -18.95
N GLY A 36 -3.09 4.09 -19.54
CA GLY A 36 -2.57 3.63 -20.83
C GLY A 36 -1.13 3.09 -20.82
N VAL A 37 -0.45 3.08 -19.68
CA VAL A 37 0.93 2.57 -19.54
C VAL A 37 0.92 1.23 -18.81
N SER A 38 1.73 0.28 -19.31
CA SER A 38 1.85 -1.06 -18.74
C SER A 38 2.97 -1.10 -17.68
N TYR A 39 2.62 -1.59 -16.50
CA TYR A 39 3.54 -1.75 -15.37
C TYR A 39 3.56 -3.19 -14.88
N ASN A 40 4.74 -3.78 -14.75
CA ASN A 40 4.93 -5.10 -14.15
C ASN A 40 5.89 -5.09 -12.96
N THR A 41 6.43 -3.94 -12.59
CA THR A 41 7.32 -3.79 -11.45
C THR A 41 6.76 -2.76 -10.50
N ILE A 42 6.79 -3.07 -9.21
CA ILE A 42 6.43 -2.16 -8.13
C ILE A 42 7.62 -1.96 -7.21
N THR A 43 7.69 -0.76 -6.62
CA THR A 43 8.58 -0.44 -5.50
C THR A 43 7.74 -0.34 -4.23
N ILE A 44 8.06 -1.16 -3.24
CA ILE A 44 7.40 -1.22 -1.92
C ILE A 44 8.31 -0.51 -0.92
N SER A 45 7.75 0.40 -0.12
CA SER A 45 8.50 1.11 0.92
C SER A 45 8.02 0.75 2.32
N THR A 46 8.96 0.68 3.28
CA THR A 46 8.63 0.60 4.71
C THR A 46 7.76 1.77 5.16
N ASN A 47 7.82 2.91 4.48
CA ASN A 47 7.05 4.11 4.77
C ASN A 47 5.60 4.08 4.20
N GLY A 48 5.06 2.89 3.94
CA GLY A 48 3.63 2.69 3.70
C GLY A 48 3.11 3.18 2.36
N TRP A 49 3.95 3.21 1.32
CA TRP A 49 3.54 3.49 -0.06
C TRP A 49 4.05 2.42 -1.04
N ILE A 50 3.36 2.28 -2.16
CA ILE A 50 3.70 1.37 -3.26
C ILE A 50 3.66 2.16 -4.57
N SER A 51 4.79 2.26 -5.26
CA SER A 51 4.92 2.95 -6.55
C SER A 51 5.05 1.97 -7.71
N PHE A 52 4.40 2.25 -8.83
CA PHE A 52 4.58 1.53 -10.10
C PHE A 52 5.79 2.03 -10.90
N GLY A 53 6.82 2.42 -10.20
CA GLY A 53 8.11 2.88 -10.70
C GLY A 53 9.08 3.04 -9.55
N ASN A 54 10.28 3.51 -9.84
CA ASN A 54 11.27 3.80 -8.82
C ASN A 54 11.31 5.31 -8.54
N PRO A 55 10.80 5.78 -7.40
CA PRO A 55 10.86 7.21 -7.05
C PRO A 55 12.26 7.69 -6.64
N GLY A 56 13.23 6.77 -6.47
CA GLY A 56 14.62 7.11 -6.16
C GLY A 56 14.92 7.39 -4.69
N SER A 57 13.92 7.35 -3.81
CA SER A 57 14.08 7.56 -2.36
C SER A 57 12.97 6.83 -1.59
N SER A 58 13.19 6.61 -0.31
CA SER A 58 12.18 5.99 0.59
C SER A 58 11.06 6.94 1.03
N TYR A 59 11.25 8.25 0.90
CA TYR A 59 10.26 9.31 1.23
C TYR A 59 9.43 9.03 2.47
N TYR A 60 9.96 9.26 3.67
CA TYR A 60 9.25 9.09 4.93
C TYR A 60 8.31 10.26 5.27
N ASN A 61 8.72 11.50 4.91
CA ASN A 61 7.91 12.69 5.15
C ASN A 61 6.72 12.75 4.19
N ASN A 62 5.54 12.46 4.68
CA ASN A 62 4.33 12.54 3.91
C ASN A 62 3.88 13.99 3.66
N THR A 63 3.23 14.20 2.54
CA THR A 63 2.64 15.49 2.13
C THR A 63 1.22 15.27 1.63
N SER A 64 0.47 16.35 1.40
CA SER A 64 -0.79 16.25 0.68
C SER A 64 -0.58 15.77 -0.75
N LEU A 65 -1.57 15.07 -1.32
CA LEU A 65 -1.55 14.66 -2.72
C LEU A 65 -2.10 15.78 -3.62
N PRO A 66 -1.57 15.93 -4.83
CA PRO A 66 -0.46 15.20 -5.42
C PRO A 66 0.90 15.60 -4.85
N SER A 67 1.76 14.63 -4.62
CA SER A 67 3.14 14.86 -4.21
C SER A 67 4.07 14.85 -5.42
N ALA A 68 4.92 15.86 -5.53
CA ALA A 68 5.93 15.96 -6.60
C ALA A 68 7.06 14.92 -6.46
N SER A 69 7.18 14.28 -5.30
CA SER A 69 8.18 13.24 -5.04
C SER A 69 7.96 11.97 -5.86
N PHE A 70 6.76 11.74 -6.37
CA PHE A 70 6.41 10.53 -7.10
C PHE A 70 6.07 10.83 -8.56
N SER A 71 6.95 10.45 -9.47
CA SER A 71 6.79 10.64 -10.92
C SER A 71 6.00 9.49 -11.59
N ALA A 72 5.82 8.36 -10.92
CA ALA A 72 5.05 7.21 -11.36
C ALA A 72 3.73 7.11 -10.59
N PRO A 73 2.73 6.34 -11.11
CA PRO A 73 1.54 6.03 -10.34
C PRO A 73 1.90 5.43 -8.98
N THR A 74 1.31 5.94 -7.92
CA THR A 74 1.67 5.51 -6.56
C THR A 74 0.42 5.41 -5.69
N ILE A 75 0.34 4.31 -4.95
CA ILE A 75 -0.68 4.04 -3.94
C ILE A 75 -0.09 4.42 -2.60
N PHE A 76 -0.88 5.10 -1.78
CA PHE A 76 -0.54 5.50 -0.42
C PHE A 76 -1.54 4.85 0.54
N PRO A 77 -1.35 3.58 0.90
CA PRO A 77 -2.22 2.93 1.89
C PRO A 77 -2.13 3.59 3.25
N TYR A 78 -0.92 3.97 3.65
CA TYR A 78 -0.65 4.65 4.91
C TYR A 78 0.76 5.26 4.84
N TRP A 79 0.92 6.33 4.06
CA TRP A 79 2.21 6.99 3.93
C TRP A 79 2.51 7.87 5.14
N ASP A 80 3.47 7.45 5.91
CA ASP A 80 3.97 8.10 7.12
C ASP A 80 5.41 7.63 7.36
N ASP A 81 6.09 8.19 8.33
CA ASP A 81 7.38 7.71 8.84
C ASP A 81 7.17 6.40 9.62
N LEU A 82 7.35 5.26 8.93
CA LEU A 82 7.11 3.92 9.44
C LEU A 82 8.38 3.09 9.50
N ILE A 83 8.47 2.27 10.55
CA ILE A 83 9.55 1.31 10.77
C ILE A 83 8.97 -0.09 11.01
N THR A 84 9.64 -1.14 10.54
CA THR A 84 9.21 -2.53 10.79
C THR A 84 9.50 -3.00 12.22
N ASN A 85 10.63 -2.60 12.82
CA ASN A 85 11.00 -2.82 14.25
C ASN A 85 10.55 -4.18 14.83
N GLY A 86 11.03 -5.28 14.23
CA GLY A 86 10.68 -6.66 14.63
C GLY A 86 9.42 -7.22 13.96
N ASN A 87 8.61 -6.38 13.34
CA ASN A 87 7.57 -6.77 12.38
C ASN A 87 8.17 -6.79 10.96
N ASN A 88 7.38 -7.11 9.96
CA ASN A 88 7.86 -7.21 8.60
C ASN A 88 6.77 -6.83 7.58
N ILE A 89 7.22 -6.38 6.42
CA ILE A 89 6.39 -6.34 5.23
C ILE A 89 6.63 -7.64 4.47
N ARG A 90 5.56 -8.36 4.16
CA ARG A 90 5.62 -9.61 3.42
C ARG A 90 4.91 -9.44 2.09
N TYR A 91 5.52 -9.92 1.01
CA TYR A 91 4.90 -9.84 -0.30
C TYR A 91 5.15 -11.09 -1.12
N PHE A 92 4.13 -11.50 -1.85
CA PHE A 92 4.13 -12.72 -2.65
C PHE A 92 3.04 -12.68 -3.72
N THR A 93 3.12 -13.61 -4.67
CA THR A 93 2.04 -13.87 -5.63
C THR A 93 1.28 -15.12 -5.23
N THR A 94 -0.03 -15.07 -5.32
CA THR A 94 -0.94 -16.20 -5.12
C THR A 94 -1.84 -16.41 -6.33
N GLY A 95 -2.51 -17.58 -6.39
CA GLY A 95 -3.42 -17.93 -7.48
C GLY A 95 -2.73 -18.42 -8.74
N THR A 96 -3.52 -18.67 -9.77
CA THR A 96 -3.08 -19.14 -11.09
C THR A 96 -3.59 -18.21 -12.19
N ALA A 97 -2.78 -18.03 -13.25
CA ALA A 97 -3.18 -17.19 -14.37
C ALA A 97 -4.50 -17.69 -14.98
N PRO A 98 -5.41 -16.79 -15.37
CA PRO A 98 -5.34 -15.33 -15.36
C PRO A 98 -5.87 -14.66 -14.08
N ASN A 99 -5.97 -15.41 -12.98
CA ASN A 99 -6.56 -14.94 -11.71
C ASN A 99 -5.53 -14.89 -10.59
N ARG A 100 -4.28 -14.48 -10.92
CA ARG A 100 -3.24 -14.26 -9.91
C ARG A 100 -3.50 -12.97 -9.14
N ALA A 101 -2.95 -12.91 -7.94
CA ALA A 101 -2.90 -11.69 -7.16
C ALA A 101 -1.52 -11.51 -6.52
N VAL A 102 -1.05 -10.27 -6.47
CA VAL A 102 0.09 -9.87 -5.63
C VAL A 102 -0.47 -9.36 -4.33
N VAL A 103 -0.02 -9.95 -3.23
CA VAL A 103 -0.38 -9.59 -1.86
C VAL A 103 0.81 -8.94 -1.19
N ILE A 104 0.61 -7.76 -0.60
CA ILE A 104 1.61 -7.04 0.18
C ILE A 104 1.00 -6.76 1.55
N ASP A 105 1.54 -7.41 2.56
CA ASP A 105 1.08 -7.36 3.94
C ASP A 105 2.03 -6.52 4.78
N PHE A 106 1.53 -5.42 5.33
CA PHE A 106 2.28 -4.47 6.13
C PHE A 106 2.03 -4.69 7.61
N GLU A 107 3.10 -5.04 8.33
CA GLU A 107 3.17 -4.99 9.78
C GLU A 107 4.30 -4.02 10.16
N CYS A 108 3.93 -2.80 10.49
CA CYS A 108 4.84 -1.71 10.79
C CYS A 108 4.47 -1.01 12.10
N ARG A 109 5.26 -0.02 12.45
CA ARG A 109 4.96 0.93 13.53
C ARG A 109 5.30 2.34 13.07
N THR A 110 4.59 3.32 13.60
CA THR A 110 4.98 4.72 13.45
C THR A 110 6.31 4.95 14.16
N TYR A 111 7.26 5.61 13.50
CA TYR A 111 8.59 5.86 14.05
C TYR A 111 8.53 6.69 15.34
N SER A 112 7.79 7.77 15.32
CA SER A 112 7.74 8.74 16.43
C SER A 112 6.95 8.24 17.64
N SER A 113 5.85 7.50 17.43
CA SER A 113 4.88 7.16 18.48
C SER A 113 4.82 5.67 18.79
N ASN A 114 5.50 4.85 17.99
CA ASN A 114 5.55 3.39 18.16
C ASN A 114 4.16 2.71 18.13
N TYR A 115 3.21 3.28 17.39
CA TYR A 115 1.87 2.70 17.22
C TYR A 115 1.87 1.65 16.13
N ASN A 116 1.20 0.52 16.35
CA ASN A 116 1.04 -0.53 15.34
C ASN A 116 0.25 -0.02 14.14
N VAL A 117 0.80 -0.24 12.95
CA VAL A 117 0.17 0.05 11.65
C VAL A 117 0.12 -1.25 10.87
N ARG A 118 -1.09 -1.74 10.58
CA ARG A 118 -1.29 -3.03 9.90
C ARG A 118 -2.34 -2.89 8.81
N PHE A 119 -1.93 -3.18 7.58
CA PHE A 119 -2.81 -3.18 6.42
C PHE A 119 -2.30 -4.12 5.35
N GLN A 120 -3.16 -4.50 4.43
CA GLN A 120 -2.84 -5.33 3.29
C GLN A 120 -3.24 -4.65 2.01
N VAL A 121 -2.40 -4.78 1.00
CA VAL A 121 -2.69 -4.38 -0.38
C VAL A 121 -2.73 -5.62 -1.24
N THR A 122 -3.79 -5.76 -2.04
CA THR A 122 -3.94 -6.86 -2.99
C THR A 122 -4.14 -6.29 -4.40
N ILE A 123 -3.27 -6.70 -5.32
CA ILE A 123 -3.28 -6.28 -6.73
C ILE A 123 -3.73 -7.48 -7.57
N HIS A 124 -4.87 -7.37 -8.24
CA HIS A 124 -5.49 -8.48 -9.00
C HIS A 124 -5.14 -8.44 -10.48
N GLU A 125 -4.69 -9.57 -11.04
CA GLU A 125 -4.33 -9.71 -12.45
C GLU A 125 -5.51 -9.45 -13.40
N GLY A 126 -6.58 -10.21 -13.27
CA GLY A 126 -7.66 -10.23 -14.26
C GLY A 126 -8.49 -8.95 -14.30
N SER A 127 -8.81 -8.39 -13.14
CA SER A 127 -9.59 -7.16 -13.03
C SER A 127 -8.74 -5.90 -13.04
N GLY A 128 -7.45 -6.02 -12.69
CA GLY A 128 -6.57 -4.89 -12.39
C GLY A 128 -6.94 -4.15 -11.11
N LEU A 129 -7.92 -4.65 -10.35
CA LEU A 129 -8.38 -4.02 -9.12
C LEU A 129 -7.26 -4.03 -8.07
N ILE A 130 -7.13 -2.94 -7.34
CA ILE A 130 -6.22 -2.81 -6.21
C ILE A 130 -7.07 -2.56 -4.98
N ASN A 131 -6.99 -3.47 -4.02
CA ASN A 131 -7.69 -3.37 -2.75
C ASN A 131 -6.71 -3.00 -1.65
N VAL A 132 -7.10 -2.08 -0.77
CA VAL A 132 -6.42 -1.78 0.48
C VAL A 132 -7.37 -2.11 1.62
N GLN A 133 -6.90 -2.90 2.57
CA GLN A 133 -7.66 -3.34 3.73
C GLN A 133 -6.85 -3.09 5.01
N TYR A 134 -7.45 -2.40 5.97
CA TYR A 134 -6.85 -2.16 7.28
C TYR A 134 -7.28 -3.24 8.27
N ARG A 135 -6.41 -3.56 9.24
CA ARG A 135 -6.65 -4.60 10.24
C ARG A 135 -6.98 -4.01 11.60
N ASP A 136 -7.83 -4.69 12.38
CA ASP A 136 -8.27 -4.29 13.72
C ASP A 136 -7.14 -4.18 14.75
N GLU A 137 -6.03 -4.86 14.50
CA GLU A 137 -4.88 -4.85 15.39
C GLU A 137 -4.06 -3.55 15.32
N MET A 138 -4.53 -2.57 14.54
CA MET A 138 -3.98 -1.22 14.57
C MET A 138 -4.30 -0.59 15.92
N ASN A 139 -3.28 0.01 16.54
CA ASN A 139 -3.51 0.78 17.75
C ASN A 139 -4.49 1.93 17.45
N HIS A 140 -5.47 2.17 18.33
CA HIS A 140 -6.43 3.27 18.21
C HIS A 140 -5.80 4.64 17.89
N SER A 141 -4.54 4.80 18.23
CA SER A 141 -3.78 6.03 17.93
C SER A 141 -3.14 6.04 16.54
N ALA A 142 -3.06 4.88 15.84
CA ALA A 142 -2.59 4.78 14.45
C ALA A 142 -3.75 4.97 13.45
N ASN A 143 -4.64 5.91 13.72
CA ASN A 143 -5.88 6.13 12.98
C ASN A 143 -5.72 7.02 11.73
N GLY A 144 -4.49 7.24 11.26
CA GLY A 144 -4.19 8.08 10.10
C GLY A 144 -3.98 9.57 10.41
N GLN A 145 -3.93 9.97 11.69
CA GLN A 145 -3.79 11.38 12.07
C GLN A 145 -2.53 12.06 11.51
N SER A 146 -1.46 11.30 11.26
CA SER A 146 -0.21 11.78 10.66
C SER A 146 0.01 11.31 9.23
N ALA A 147 -0.83 10.42 8.71
CA ALA A 147 -0.61 9.76 7.43
C ALA A 147 -1.24 10.49 6.23
N THR A 148 -0.69 10.23 5.05
CA THR A 148 -1.35 10.49 3.77
C THR A 148 -1.89 9.20 3.21
N ILE A 149 -3.17 9.18 2.84
CA ILE A 149 -3.83 8.04 2.24
C ILE A 149 -4.51 8.45 0.95
N GLY A 150 -4.32 7.63 -0.10
CA GLY A 150 -4.88 7.90 -1.41
C GLY A 150 -4.10 7.26 -2.55
N PHE A 151 -4.27 7.83 -3.72
CA PHE A 151 -3.63 7.40 -4.95
C PHE A 151 -3.31 8.60 -5.83
N GLN A 152 -2.19 8.56 -6.55
CA GLN A 152 -1.92 9.50 -7.63
C GLN A 152 -1.42 8.79 -8.88
N LEU A 153 -1.77 9.33 -10.05
CA LEU A 153 -1.23 8.94 -11.34
C LEU A 153 0.14 9.60 -11.59
N ALA A 154 0.85 9.14 -12.61
CA ALA A 154 2.13 9.71 -13.01
C ALA A 154 2.01 11.20 -13.35
N GLY A 155 3.07 11.95 -13.04
CA GLY A 155 3.17 13.37 -13.36
C GLY A 155 2.45 14.35 -12.42
N GLY A 156 1.86 13.87 -11.32
CA GLY A 156 1.52 14.67 -10.13
C GLY A 156 0.69 15.95 -10.31
N GLY A 157 -0.16 16.05 -11.34
CA GLY A 157 -1.10 17.17 -11.44
C GLY A 157 -2.33 16.95 -10.56
N SER A 158 -2.97 18.02 -10.06
CA SER A 158 -4.14 17.94 -9.16
C SER A 158 -5.30 17.12 -9.75
N ALA A 159 -5.47 17.13 -11.06
CA ALA A 159 -6.45 16.29 -11.76
C ALA A 159 -6.09 14.79 -11.81
N LYS A 160 -4.90 14.42 -11.37
CA LYS A 160 -4.39 13.05 -11.39
C LYS A 160 -4.15 12.48 -9.99
N ALA A 161 -4.68 13.11 -8.95
CA ALA A 161 -4.59 12.64 -7.58
C ALA A 161 -5.99 12.41 -6.98
N TYR A 162 -6.09 11.36 -6.19
CA TYR A 162 -7.29 10.96 -5.48
C TYR A 162 -6.96 10.86 -3.99
N PRO A 163 -6.84 12.02 -3.30
CA PRO A 163 -6.58 12.04 -1.88
C PRO A 163 -7.81 11.52 -1.13
N ILE A 164 -7.60 10.62 -0.19
CA ILE A 164 -8.62 10.17 0.74
C ILE A 164 -8.44 10.95 2.05
N ILE A 165 -7.21 10.98 2.57
CA ILE A 165 -6.87 11.74 3.77
C ILE A 165 -5.45 12.30 3.69
N TYR A 166 -5.27 13.44 4.35
CA TYR A 166 -3.97 13.99 4.71
C TYR A 166 -4.01 14.47 6.17
N ASN A 167 -3.19 13.88 7.03
CA ASN A 167 -3.12 14.16 8.47
C ASN A 167 -4.50 14.24 9.14
N GLY A 168 -5.35 13.28 8.83
CA GLY A 168 -6.72 13.23 9.29
C GLY A 168 -7.11 11.84 9.80
N LYS A 169 -8.16 11.79 10.60
CA LYS A 169 -8.66 10.55 11.17
C LYS A 169 -9.51 9.78 10.15
N ILE A 170 -9.08 8.59 9.72
CA ILE A 170 -9.88 7.67 8.88
C ILE A 170 -10.58 6.60 9.68
N LEU A 171 -9.90 6.06 10.68
CA LEU A 171 -10.29 4.83 11.33
C LEU A 171 -11.09 5.19 12.59
N ASP A 172 -12.36 4.82 12.60
CA ASP A 172 -13.21 4.97 13.76
C ASP A 172 -12.86 3.89 14.79
N ASP A 173 -12.78 4.27 16.06
CA ASP A 173 -12.31 3.46 17.20
C ASP A 173 -13.20 2.23 17.51
N ASN A 174 -14.25 1.97 16.73
CA ASN A 174 -15.31 1.02 17.09
C ASN A 174 -15.71 0.04 15.99
N ARG A 175 -14.90 -0.20 14.93
CA ARG A 175 -15.36 -1.07 13.85
C ARG A 175 -14.37 -2.15 13.48
N ASP A 176 -14.91 -3.37 13.55
CA ASP A 176 -14.41 -4.64 13.02
C ASP A 176 -13.77 -4.50 11.62
N ASN A 177 -12.63 -5.12 11.40
CA ASN A 177 -11.89 -5.59 10.20
C ASN A 177 -12.41 -5.23 8.79
N SER A 178 -13.28 -4.26 8.62
CA SER A 178 -13.99 -4.02 7.37
C SER A 178 -13.65 -2.71 6.67
N MET A 179 -12.71 -1.93 7.17
CA MET A 179 -12.31 -0.69 6.51
C MET A 179 -11.29 -0.95 5.42
N GLY A 180 -11.66 -0.57 4.23
CA GLY A 180 -10.80 -0.67 3.06
C GLY A 180 -11.33 0.18 1.92
N TRP A 181 -10.50 0.39 0.93
CA TRP A 181 -10.86 1.07 -0.30
C TRP A 181 -10.26 0.35 -1.51
N SER A 182 -10.83 0.60 -2.65
CA SER A 182 -10.40 -0.05 -3.89
C SER A 182 -10.21 0.98 -4.99
N ILE A 183 -9.21 0.72 -5.84
CA ILE A 183 -9.01 1.48 -7.07
C ILE A 183 -9.19 0.52 -8.24
N ALA A 184 -10.07 0.88 -9.17
CA ALA A 184 -10.05 0.31 -10.50
C ALA A 184 -9.04 1.09 -11.34
N PRO A 185 -8.05 0.46 -11.98
CA PRO A 185 -7.14 1.17 -12.85
C PRO A 185 -7.90 1.88 -13.96
N VAL A 186 -7.58 3.12 -14.20
CA VAL A 186 -8.08 3.85 -15.36
C VAL A 186 -7.41 3.22 -16.59
N ARG A 187 -8.21 2.53 -17.40
CA ARG A 187 -7.76 1.93 -18.66
C ARG A 187 -7.66 3.00 -19.74
#